data_1882f25563c7f53d4085fc230f4bd93a
#
_entry.id   1882f25563c7f53d4085fc230f4bd93a
#
_cell.length_a   1.000
_cell.length_b   1.000
_cell.length_c   1.000
_cell.angle_alpha   90.00
_cell.angle_beta   90.00
_cell.angle_gamma   90.00
#
_symmetry.space_group_name_H-M   'P 1'
#
loop_
_entity.id
_entity.type
_entity.pdbx_description
1 polymer ?
#
loop_
_entity_poly.entity_id
_entity_poly.type
_entity_poly.pdbx_seq_one_letter_code
_entity_poly.pdbx_strand_id
1 'polypeptide(L)' 'MDFKNKIVIVTGGAQGIGRCIAEEFEKLGATVCVIDKQQGDHFVGDLADKQVLEQFVKEVIAQHGHVDYLINNRQ' A
#
# COMPACT_ATOMS: atom_id res chain seq x y z
N MET A 1 -7.83 18.15 -3.10
CA MET A 1 -6.56 17.93 -2.40
C MET A 1 -5.60 17.19 -3.32
N ASP A 2 -4.37 17.63 -3.38
CA ASP A 2 -3.39 17.07 -4.31
C ASP A 2 -2.36 16.22 -3.57
N PHE A 3 -2.33 14.93 -3.88
CA PHE A 3 -1.37 13.98 -3.33
C PHE A 3 -0.27 13.62 -4.33
N LYS A 4 -0.08 14.45 -5.33
CA LYS A 4 0.95 14.23 -6.35
C LYS A 4 2.32 14.06 -5.68
N ASN A 5 3.06 13.05 -6.11
CA ASN A 5 4.38 12.69 -5.58
C ASN A 5 4.36 12.14 -4.14
N LYS A 6 3.20 11.89 -3.58
CA LYS A 6 3.10 11.21 -2.29
C LYS A 6 3.07 9.70 -2.48
N ILE A 7 3.77 9.00 -1.60
CA ILE A 7 3.85 7.54 -1.61
C ILE A 7 2.98 7.02 -0.47
N VAL A 8 1.98 6.23 -0.82
CA VAL A 8 0.99 5.71 0.14
C VAL A 8 1.04 4.19 0.13
N ILE A 9 1.19 3.59 1.29
CA ILE A 9 1.06 2.15 1.47
C ILE A 9 -0.34 1.86 2.01
N VAL A 10 -1.04 0.91 1.40
CA VAL A 10 -2.34 0.44 1.90
C VAL A 10 -2.23 -1.05 2.18
N THR A 11 -2.37 -1.43 3.44
CA THR A 11 -2.41 -2.84 3.82
C THR A 11 -3.84 -3.36 3.66
N GLY A 12 -3.99 -4.58 3.13
CA GLY A 12 -5.31 -5.13 2.85
C GLY A 12 -6.04 -4.37 1.75
N GLY A 13 -5.29 -3.83 0.77
CA GLY A 13 -5.84 -2.95 -0.25
C GLY A 13 -6.37 -3.63 -1.51
N ALA A 14 -6.39 -4.97 -1.54
CA ALA A 14 -6.80 -5.69 -2.74
C ALA A 14 -8.31 -5.81 -2.90
N GLN A 15 -9.06 -5.60 -1.83
CA GLN A 15 -10.52 -5.74 -1.88
C GLN A 15 -11.20 -4.88 -0.82
N GLY A 16 -12.52 -4.73 -0.95
CA GLY A 16 -13.37 -4.07 0.02
C GLY A 16 -13.01 -2.62 0.25
N ILE A 17 -13.05 -2.22 1.51
CA ILE A 17 -12.78 -0.83 1.92
C ILE A 17 -11.35 -0.43 1.59
N GLY A 18 -10.39 -1.34 1.79
CA GLY A 18 -8.98 -1.06 1.47
C GLY A 18 -8.78 -0.72 -0.01
N ARG A 19 -9.46 -1.44 -0.89
CA ARG A 19 -9.40 -1.15 -2.33
C ARG A 19 -9.99 0.22 -2.65
N CYS A 20 -11.11 0.56 -2.03
CA CYS A 20 -11.71 1.88 -2.23
C CYS A 20 -10.77 2.99 -1.78
N ILE A 21 -10.12 2.82 -0.64
CA ILE A 21 -9.14 3.79 -0.13
C ILE A 21 -7.97 3.94 -1.12
N ALA A 22 -7.43 2.82 -1.61
CA ALA A 22 -6.33 2.84 -2.56
C ALA A 22 -6.72 3.60 -3.82
N GLU A 23 -7.89 3.32 -4.38
CA GLU A 23 -8.37 3.97 -5.59
C GLU A 23 -8.58 5.47 -5.39
N GLU A 24 -9.08 5.88 -4.23
CA GLU A 24 -9.25 7.30 -3.94
C GLU A 24 -7.91 8.04 -3.88
N PHE A 25 -6.89 7.46 -3.24
CA PHE A 25 -5.57 8.08 -3.22
C PHE A 25 -4.98 8.17 -4.63
N GLU A 26 -5.18 7.15 -5.45
CA GLU A 26 -4.70 7.19 -6.84
C GLU A 26 -5.37 8.33 -7.62
N LYS A 27 -6.67 8.52 -7.45
CA LYS A 27 -7.40 9.62 -8.08
C LYS A 27 -6.86 10.99 -7.66
N LEU A 28 -6.34 11.09 -6.45
CA LEU A 28 -5.77 12.32 -5.92
C LEU A 28 -4.31 12.53 -6.33
N GLY A 29 -3.77 11.62 -7.12
CA GLY A 29 -2.42 11.74 -7.67
C GLY A 29 -1.34 10.98 -6.94
N ALA A 30 -1.67 10.29 -5.84
CA ALA A 30 -0.69 9.52 -5.08
C ALA A 30 -0.22 8.27 -5.84
N THR A 31 0.99 7.85 -5.55
CA THR A 31 1.47 6.53 -5.92
C THR A 31 1.11 5.59 -4.78
N VAL A 32 0.26 4.60 -5.06
CA VAL A 32 -0.23 3.68 -4.04
C VAL A 32 0.43 2.33 -4.19
N CYS A 33 0.98 1.84 -3.09
CA CYS A 33 1.60 0.52 -3.00
C CYS A 33 0.74 -0.34 -2.09
N VAL A 34 0.24 -1.45 -2.61
CA VAL A 34 -0.69 -2.32 -1.90
C VAL A 34 0.01 -3.62 -1.49
N ILE A 35 -0.23 -4.05 -0.26
CA ILE A 35 0.12 -5.39 0.19
C ILE A 35 -1.13 -6.08 0.70
N ASP A 36 -1.35 -7.31 0.26
CA ASP A 36 -2.50 -8.13 0.65
C ASP A 36 -2.11 -9.58 0.55
N LYS A 37 -2.75 -10.42 1.33
CA LYS A 37 -2.53 -11.87 1.26
C LYS A 37 -3.22 -12.51 0.05
N GLN A 38 -4.18 -11.83 -0.56
CA GLN A 38 -4.86 -12.33 -1.74
C GLN A 38 -3.98 -12.21 -2.99
N GLN A 39 -4.15 -13.13 -3.92
CA GLN A 39 -3.45 -13.07 -5.20
C GLN A 39 -3.94 -11.90 -6.05
N GLY A 40 -3.03 -11.25 -6.76
CA GLY A 40 -3.37 -10.12 -7.61
C GLY A 40 -2.13 -9.37 -8.06
N ASP A 41 -2.33 -8.24 -8.74
CA ASP A 41 -1.25 -7.39 -9.27
C ASP A 41 -0.70 -6.43 -8.23
N HIS A 42 -0.40 -6.95 -7.05
CA HIS A 42 0.15 -6.20 -5.93
C HIS A 42 1.13 -7.10 -5.19
N PHE A 43 1.78 -6.56 -4.16
CA PHE A 43 2.65 -7.38 -3.33
C PHE A 43 1.78 -8.36 -2.52
N VAL A 44 2.01 -9.64 -2.74
CA VAL A 44 1.25 -10.69 -2.04
C VAL A 44 2.05 -11.16 -0.83
N GLY A 45 1.47 -11.02 0.34
CA GLY A 45 2.13 -11.44 1.57
C GLY A 45 1.18 -11.39 2.76
N ASP A 46 1.54 -12.15 3.80
CA ASP A 46 0.77 -12.22 5.03
C ASP A 46 1.14 -11.04 5.94
N LEU A 47 0.18 -10.16 6.21
CA LEU A 47 0.38 -8.99 7.05
C LEU A 47 0.66 -9.34 8.52
N ALA A 48 0.33 -10.57 8.94
CA ALA A 48 0.66 -11.03 10.28
C ALA A 48 2.14 -11.38 10.42
N ASP A 49 2.86 -11.54 9.31
CA ASP A 49 4.29 -11.81 9.31
C ASP A 49 5.06 -10.50 9.28
N LYS A 50 5.68 -10.17 10.40
CA LYS A 50 6.43 -8.93 10.55
C LYS A 50 7.56 -8.81 9.53
N GLN A 51 8.24 -9.92 9.23
CA GLN A 51 9.36 -9.92 8.28
C GLN A 51 8.87 -9.59 6.86
N VAL A 52 7.71 -10.10 6.48
CA VAL A 52 7.10 -9.82 5.19
C VAL A 52 6.76 -8.34 5.07
N LEU A 53 6.17 -7.77 6.12
CA LEU A 53 5.81 -6.36 6.12
C LEU A 53 7.05 -5.47 6.05
N GLU A 54 8.10 -5.80 6.81
CA GLU A 54 9.36 -5.05 6.77
C GLU A 54 9.99 -5.11 5.38
N GLN A 55 9.99 -6.28 4.76
CA GLN A 55 10.53 -6.46 3.41
C GLN A 55 9.76 -5.59 2.41
N PHE A 56 8.44 -5.58 2.51
CA PHE A 56 7.59 -4.78 1.63
C PHE A 56 7.92 -3.28 1.77
N VAL A 57 8.00 -2.79 3.00
CA VAL A 57 8.31 -1.37 3.26
C VAL A 57 9.68 -1.02 2.70
N LYS A 58 10.68 -1.88 2.90
CA LYS A 58 12.02 -1.67 2.36
C LYS A 58 12.01 -1.58 0.84
N GLU A 59 11.25 -2.44 0.17
CA GLU A 59 11.15 -2.41 -1.29
C GLU A 59 10.49 -1.13 -1.78
N VAL A 60 9.45 -0.66 -1.10
CA VAL A 60 8.78 0.60 -1.44
C VAL A 60 9.75 1.77 -1.30
N ILE A 61 10.49 1.83 -0.20
CA ILE A 61 11.47 2.89 0.01
C ILE A 61 12.59 2.82 -1.02
N ALA A 62 13.08 1.63 -1.35
CA ALA A 62 14.13 1.45 -2.37
C ALA A 62 13.65 1.92 -3.75
N GLN A 63 12.38 1.69 -4.08
CA GLN A 63 11.84 2.05 -5.38
C GLN A 63 11.44 3.53 -5.47
N HIS A 64 10.87 4.09 -4.41
CA HIS A 64 10.29 5.43 -4.42
C HIS A 64 11.04 6.46 -3.58
N GLY A 65 11.96 6.02 -2.73
CA GLY A 65 12.79 6.90 -1.91
C GLY A 65 12.22 7.21 -0.53
N HIS A 66 10.91 7.09 -0.34
CA HIS A 66 10.27 7.43 0.94
C HIS A 66 8.86 6.85 0.99
N VAL A 67 8.23 6.97 2.16
CA VAL A 67 6.81 6.67 2.36
C VAL A 67 6.20 7.83 3.12
N ASP A 68 5.13 8.41 2.59
CA ASP A 68 4.44 9.54 3.23
C ASP A 68 3.31 9.09 4.15
N TYR A 69 2.55 8.07 3.73
CA TYR A 69 1.40 7.59 4.49
C TYR A 69 1.33 6.08 4.49
N LEU A 70 0.96 5.53 5.65
CA LEU A 70 0.67 4.10 5.78
C LEU A 70 -0.78 3.97 6.27
N ILE A 71 -1.62 3.38 5.44
CA ILE A 71 -3.01 3.12 5.77
C ILE A 71 -3.13 1.65 6.16
N ASN A 72 -3.33 1.41 7.43
CA ASN A 72 -3.41 0.06 7.97
C ASN A 72 -4.88 -0.37 8.03
N ASN A 73 -5.32 -1.08 7.00
CA ASN A 73 -6.69 -1.58 6.91
C ASN A 73 -6.71 -3.05 7.32
N ARG A 74 -7.29 -3.34 8.47
CA ARG A 74 -7.49 -4.70 8.96
C ARG A 74 -8.94 -5.09 8.81
N GLN A 75 -9.15 -6.27 8.27
CA GLN A 75 -10.47 -6.89 8.19
C GLN A 75 -10.55 -8.11 9.08
#